data_91cdaf830e982d765c8662db44f43744
#
_entry.id   91cdaf830e982d765c8662db44f43744
#
_cell.length_a   1.000
_cell.length_b   1.000
_cell.length_c   1.000
_cell.angle_alpha   90.00
_cell.angle_beta   90.00
_cell.angle_gamma   90.00
#
_symmetry.space_group_name_H-M   'P 1'
#
loop_
_entity.id
_entity.type
_entity.pdbx_description
1 polymer ?
#
loop_
_entity_poly.entity_id
_entity_poly.type
_entity_poly.pdbx_seq_one_letter_code
_entity_poly.pdbx_strand_id
1 'polypeptide(L)'
;MFSIIIPTYNNLNYLKICINSIQKNSKYKHQIVVHVNEGKDGTIDYLKKKKIPYSWTYKNVGLCKGVNLAVQKSKKKYIVYSHDDFYFCPNWDLIFYNEIKKIKHNNFYLSGIMIGSEEKVSKKFGNDYKSFNENFFLNNYLKIKLKDYQGSTWAPHIVHKDLWLKVGGFSEEFFPGAGSDPDLNMKLWTQKVRIFKGLANCRVYHFESRTLRRTRKSFGTYASKLFLFKWKISINFFKKYYLRSGSFNTDVLNEPNLSLMYIVDLIKCKIHYLFIFLFNREIKKKFENNEIKY
;
A
#
# COMPACT_ATOMS: atom_id res chain seq x y z
N MET A 1 -1.38 -11.63 16.31
CA MET A 1 -2.57 -10.78 16.13
C MET A 1 -2.86 -10.54 14.65
N PHE A 2 -1.97 -9.97 13.86
CA PHE A 2 -2.09 -9.72 12.42
C PHE A 2 -1.21 -10.64 11.59
N SER A 3 -1.49 -10.83 10.30
CA SER A 3 -0.54 -11.35 9.30
C SER A 3 0.06 -10.17 8.54
N ILE A 4 1.37 -9.96 8.68
CA ILE A 4 2.11 -8.88 8.02
C ILE A 4 2.70 -9.46 6.75
N ILE A 5 2.34 -8.89 5.62
CA ILE A 5 2.68 -9.35 4.27
C ILE A 5 3.72 -8.41 3.67
N ILE A 6 4.90 -8.95 3.36
CA ILE A 6 6.05 -8.17 2.91
C ILE A 6 6.56 -8.76 1.59
N PRO A 7 6.29 -8.14 0.43
CA PRO A 7 6.99 -8.50 -0.81
C PRO A 7 8.40 -7.93 -0.79
N THR A 8 9.38 -8.70 -1.29
CA THR A 8 10.76 -8.24 -1.41
C THR A 8 11.37 -8.68 -2.74
N TYR A 9 12.29 -7.89 -3.27
CA TYR A 9 13.05 -8.16 -4.47
C TYR A 9 14.53 -7.83 -4.28
N ASN A 10 15.34 -8.85 -3.92
CA ASN A 10 16.77 -8.73 -3.68
C ASN A 10 17.14 -7.54 -2.77
N ASN A 11 16.48 -7.44 -1.61
CA ASN A 11 16.58 -6.29 -0.72
C ASN A 11 16.78 -6.69 0.75
N LEU A 12 17.61 -7.73 0.98
CA LEU A 12 17.78 -8.38 2.27
C LEU A 12 18.11 -7.45 3.43
N ASN A 13 18.96 -6.44 3.21
CA ASN A 13 19.39 -5.56 4.29
C ASN A 13 18.23 -4.71 4.85
N TYR A 14 17.40 -4.17 3.97
CA TYR A 14 16.19 -3.44 4.38
C TYR A 14 15.13 -4.38 4.97
N LEU A 15 14.93 -5.56 4.36
CA LEU A 15 14.02 -6.57 4.89
C LEU A 15 14.37 -6.97 6.33
N LYS A 16 15.67 -7.10 6.66
CA LYS A 16 16.13 -7.35 8.03
C LYS A 16 15.71 -6.23 8.99
N ILE A 17 15.89 -4.98 8.59
CA ILE A 17 15.47 -3.83 9.39
C ILE A 17 13.95 -3.83 9.58
N CYS A 18 13.20 -4.06 8.51
CA CYS A 18 11.74 -4.12 8.56
C CYS A 18 11.26 -5.20 9.54
N ILE A 19 11.74 -6.43 9.40
CA ILE A 19 11.37 -7.54 10.26
C ILE A 19 11.77 -7.28 11.72
N ASN A 20 12.98 -6.81 11.96
CA ASN A 20 13.48 -6.51 13.30
C ASN A 20 12.65 -5.40 13.96
N SER A 21 12.31 -4.33 13.23
CA SER A 21 11.48 -3.25 13.76
C SER A 21 10.07 -3.71 14.09
N ILE A 22 9.47 -4.55 13.27
CA ILE A 22 8.17 -5.17 13.56
C ILE A 22 8.26 -5.97 14.88
N GLN A 23 9.27 -6.84 15.02
CA GLN A 23 9.43 -7.68 16.21
C GLN A 23 9.71 -6.87 17.48
N LYS A 24 10.56 -5.84 17.38
CA LYS A 24 10.99 -4.98 18.50
C LYS A 24 9.88 -4.02 18.96
N ASN A 25 9.16 -3.43 18.02
CA ASN A 25 8.29 -2.28 18.24
C ASN A 25 6.79 -2.63 18.30
N SER A 26 6.43 -3.90 18.19
CA SER A 26 5.06 -4.39 18.34
C SER A 26 4.72 -4.66 19.78
N LYS A 27 3.49 -4.34 20.18
CA LYS A 27 2.91 -4.74 21.47
C LYS A 27 2.47 -6.21 21.48
N TYR A 28 2.06 -6.73 20.31
CA TYR A 28 1.51 -8.07 20.16
C TYR A 28 2.38 -8.96 19.28
N LYS A 29 2.22 -10.29 19.41
CA LYS A 29 2.84 -11.26 18.49
C LYS A 29 2.08 -11.31 17.18
N HIS A 30 2.78 -11.16 16.07
CA HIS A 30 2.27 -11.21 14.71
C HIS A 30 2.81 -12.41 13.94
N GLN A 31 2.12 -12.75 12.86
CA GLN A 31 2.66 -13.61 11.83
C GLN A 31 3.31 -12.69 10.76
N ILE A 32 4.56 -12.91 10.44
CA ILE A 32 5.20 -12.28 9.28
C ILE A 32 5.21 -13.31 8.15
N VAL A 33 4.82 -12.90 6.94
CA VAL A 33 4.88 -13.70 5.73
C VAL A 33 5.56 -12.88 4.65
N VAL A 34 6.62 -13.41 4.06
CA VAL A 34 7.39 -12.72 3.02
C VAL A 34 7.14 -13.35 1.66
N HIS A 35 6.93 -12.55 0.62
CA HIS A 35 7.09 -13.01 -0.76
C HIS A 35 8.46 -12.62 -1.28
N VAL A 36 9.23 -13.62 -1.76
CA VAL A 36 10.57 -13.41 -2.31
C VAL A 36 10.49 -13.47 -3.82
N ASN A 37 10.69 -12.34 -4.48
CA ASN A 37 10.95 -12.28 -5.91
C ASN A 37 12.45 -12.57 -6.14
N GLU A 38 12.79 -13.61 -6.87
CA GLU A 38 14.15 -14.14 -7.16
C GLU A 38 14.92 -14.61 -5.91
N GLY A 39 15.34 -13.72 -5.01
CA GLY A 39 16.04 -14.07 -3.76
C GLY A 39 17.52 -14.44 -3.95
N LYS A 40 18.21 -13.77 -4.88
CA LYS A 40 19.65 -14.01 -5.19
C LYS A 40 20.61 -13.42 -4.15
N ASP A 41 20.11 -12.66 -3.19
CA ASP A 41 20.86 -11.89 -2.20
C ASP A 41 20.96 -12.58 -0.83
N GLY A 42 20.59 -13.87 -0.73
CA GLY A 42 20.57 -14.63 0.51
C GLY A 42 19.28 -14.46 1.35
N THR A 43 18.25 -13.79 0.79
CA THR A 43 16.96 -13.60 1.48
C THR A 43 16.32 -14.92 1.88
N ILE A 44 16.33 -15.93 1.00
CA ILE A 44 15.71 -17.23 1.28
C ILE A 44 16.38 -17.93 2.48
N ASP A 45 17.72 -17.93 2.54
CA ASP A 45 18.46 -18.57 3.63
C ASP A 45 18.23 -17.85 4.95
N TYR A 46 18.16 -16.52 4.92
CA TYR A 46 17.79 -15.72 6.09
C TYR A 46 16.40 -16.10 6.61
N LEU A 47 15.38 -16.21 5.75
CA LEU A 47 14.02 -16.55 6.14
C LEU A 47 13.91 -17.98 6.68
N LYS A 48 14.64 -18.94 6.08
CA LYS A 48 14.75 -20.33 6.59
C LYS A 48 15.37 -20.36 7.98
N LYS A 49 16.51 -19.68 8.18
CA LYS A 49 17.21 -19.59 9.47
C LYS A 49 16.31 -18.97 10.56
N LYS A 50 15.52 -17.95 10.21
CA LYS A 50 14.61 -17.27 11.13
C LYS A 50 13.25 -17.98 11.28
N LYS A 51 12.99 -19.08 10.57
CA LYS A 51 11.72 -19.82 10.53
C LYS A 51 10.53 -18.92 10.16
N ILE A 52 10.75 -17.95 9.25
CA ILE A 52 9.71 -17.04 8.77
C ILE A 52 9.03 -17.67 7.55
N PRO A 53 7.69 -17.84 7.55
CA PRO A 53 6.95 -18.32 6.39
C PRO A 53 7.16 -17.42 5.18
N TYR A 54 7.39 -18.01 4.02
CA TYR A 54 7.54 -17.26 2.77
C TYR A 54 6.91 -18.00 1.57
N SER A 55 6.56 -17.23 0.55
CA SER A 55 6.37 -17.69 -0.83
C SER A 55 7.53 -17.21 -1.68
N TRP A 56 7.78 -17.89 -2.79
CA TRP A 56 8.92 -17.57 -3.65
C TRP A 56 8.59 -17.78 -5.11
N THR A 57 9.16 -16.92 -5.96
CA THR A 57 9.12 -17.07 -7.42
C THR A 57 10.51 -16.91 -8.01
N TYR A 58 10.84 -17.76 -8.98
CA TYR A 58 12.15 -17.75 -9.65
C TYR A 58 12.40 -16.44 -10.41
N LYS A 59 11.33 -15.80 -10.93
CA LYS A 59 11.38 -14.50 -11.61
C LYS A 59 10.63 -13.46 -10.81
N ASN A 60 10.97 -12.19 -11.02
CA ASN A 60 10.21 -11.09 -10.46
C ASN A 60 8.81 -11.02 -11.08
N VAL A 61 7.80 -11.33 -10.30
CA VAL A 61 6.37 -11.27 -10.69
C VAL A 61 5.69 -9.96 -10.31
N GLY A 62 6.45 -9.01 -9.81
CA GLY A 62 5.95 -7.71 -9.34
C GLY A 62 5.36 -7.76 -7.93
N LEU A 63 4.99 -6.59 -7.45
CA LEU A 63 4.45 -6.38 -6.12
C LEU A 63 3.08 -7.06 -5.96
N CYS A 64 2.16 -6.81 -6.88
CA CYS A 64 0.76 -7.25 -6.77
C CYS A 64 0.65 -8.77 -6.62
N LYS A 65 1.23 -9.51 -7.56
CA LYS A 65 1.24 -10.97 -7.53
C LYS A 65 2.00 -11.51 -6.33
N GLY A 66 3.14 -10.90 -6.00
CA GLY A 66 3.92 -11.28 -4.82
C GLY A 66 3.13 -11.18 -3.52
N VAL A 67 2.42 -10.06 -3.32
CA VAL A 67 1.56 -9.88 -2.14
C VAL A 67 0.43 -10.90 -2.12
N ASN A 68 -0.25 -11.13 -3.25
CA ASN A 68 -1.34 -12.10 -3.34
C ASN A 68 -0.86 -13.52 -2.97
N LEU A 69 0.32 -13.94 -3.45
CA LEU A 69 0.92 -15.24 -3.11
C LEU A 69 1.28 -15.34 -1.63
N ALA A 70 1.77 -14.27 -1.02
CA ALA A 70 2.08 -14.26 0.41
C ALA A 70 0.82 -14.31 1.27
N VAL A 71 -0.26 -13.62 0.87
CA VAL A 71 -1.55 -13.62 1.58
C VAL A 71 -2.13 -15.03 1.68
N GLN A 72 -1.91 -15.91 0.70
CA GLN A 72 -2.36 -17.31 0.77
C GLN A 72 -1.79 -18.07 1.98
N LYS A 73 -0.62 -17.65 2.49
CA LYS A 73 0.00 -18.24 3.69
C LYS A 73 -0.40 -17.54 5.00
N SER A 74 -1.25 -16.51 4.92
CA SER A 74 -1.72 -15.77 6.10
C SER A 74 -2.67 -16.61 6.96
N LYS A 75 -2.48 -16.56 8.29
CA LYS A 75 -3.27 -17.33 9.27
C LYS A 75 -4.14 -16.45 10.18
N LYS A 76 -3.98 -15.11 10.10
CA LYS A 76 -4.68 -14.19 10.99
C LYS A 76 -5.84 -13.50 10.28
N LYS A 77 -6.78 -13.02 11.07
CA LYS A 77 -8.01 -12.35 10.64
C LYS A 77 -7.78 -11.06 9.86
N TYR A 78 -6.71 -10.34 10.20
CA TYR A 78 -6.35 -9.08 9.56
C TYR A 78 -5.01 -9.20 8.85
N ILE A 79 -4.95 -8.61 7.65
CA ILE A 79 -3.76 -8.53 6.80
C ILE A 79 -3.22 -7.12 6.90
N VAL A 80 -1.93 -6.99 7.27
CA VAL A 80 -1.16 -5.75 7.16
C VAL A 80 -0.23 -5.88 5.97
N TYR A 81 -0.45 -5.09 4.93
CA TYR A 81 0.50 -4.95 3.83
C TYR A 81 1.60 -3.96 4.20
N SER A 82 2.84 -4.32 3.92
CA SER A 82 4.04 -3.54 4.21
C SER A 82 5.03 -3.59 3.06
N HIS A 83 5.87 -2.55 2.93
CA HIS A 83 7.09 -2.64 2.11
C HIS A 83 8.23 -3.23 2.93
N ASP A 84 9.24 -3.80 2.23
CA ASP A 84 10.43 -4.38 2.84
C ASP A 84 11.44 -3.33 3.33
N ASP A 85 11.28 -2.07 2.95
CA ASP A 85 12.10 -0.92 3.33
C ASP A 85 11.41 0.02 4.34
N PHE A 86 10.50 -0.52 5.16
CA PHE A 86 9.90 0.19 6.28
C PHE A 86 10.61 -0.12 7.59
N TYR A 87 10.75 0.90 8.43
CA TYR A 87 11.02 0.75 9.86
C TYR A 87 9.75 1.11 10.63
N PHE A 88 9.14 0.14 11.29
CA PHE A 88 7.92 0.35 12.09
C PHE A 88 8.24 1.03 13.41
N CYS A 89 7.55 2.13 13.71
CA CYS A 89 7.68 2.84 14.96
C CYS A 89 7.00 2.10 16.14
N PRO A 90 7.37 2.37 17.40
CA PRO A 90 6.78 1.71 18.56
C PRO A 90 5.26 1.84 18.62
N ASN A 91 4.58 0.76 19.05
CA ASN A 91 3.14 0.66 19.26
C ASN A 91 2.27 0.81 17.98
N TRP A 92 2.84 0.71 16.80
CA TRP A 92 2.11 0.80 15.53
C TRP A 92 0.90 -0.16 15.48
N ASP A 93 1.05 -1.36 15.99
CA ASP A 93 0.05 -2.41 16.01
C ASP A 93 -1.07 -2.16 17.02
N LEU A 94 -0.72 -1.56 18.17
CA LEU A 94 -1.69 -1.14 19.18
C LEU A 94 -2.62 -0.06 18.63
N ILE A 95 -2.08 0.86 17.83
CA ILE A 95 -2.85 1.94 17.20
C ILE A 95 -3.87 1.37 16.22
N PHE A 96 -3.46 0.45 15.33
CA PHE A 96 -4.40 -0.26 14.46
C PHE A 96 -5.45 -1.03 15.25
N TYR A 97 -5.02 -1.77 16.27
CA TYR A 97 -5.93 -2.57 17.08
C TYR A 97 -7.01 -1.72 17.78
N ASN A 98 -6.61 -0.61 18.38
CA ASN A 98 -7.53 0.28 19.06
C ASN A 98 -8.54 0.92 18.09
N GLU A 99 -8.11 1.29 16.90
CA GLU A 99 -9.00 1.85 15.89
C GLU A 99 -9.98 0.81 15.35
N ILE A 100 -9.53 -0.42 15.09
CA ILE A 100 -10.40 -1.53 14.70
C ILE A 100 -11.46 -1.81 15.75
N LYS A 101 -11.11 -1.76 17.04
CA LYS A 101 -12.09 -1.93 18.12
C LYS A 101 -13.17 -0.84 18.13
N LYS A 102 -12.82 0.40 17.81
CA LYS A 102 -13.77 1.52 17.73
C LYS A 102 -14.76 1.34 16.58
N ILE A 103 -14.29 0.83 15.43
CA ILE A 103 -15.10 0.65 14.21
C ILE A 103 -16.17 -0.43 14.39
N LYS A 104 -15.94 -1.45 15.22
CA LYS A 104 -16.89 -2.55 15.55
C LYS A 104 -17.36 -3.41 14.36
N HIS A 105 -16.82 -3.23 13.16
CA HIS A 105 -17.08 -4.07 11.99
C HIS A 105 -15.80 -4.25 11.16
N ASN A 106 -15.84 -5.14 10.13
CA ASN A 106 -14.66 -5.51 9.35
C ASN A 106 -14.55 -4.77 8.00
N ASN A 107 -15.46 -3.86 7.72
CA ASN A 107 -15.57 -3.17 6.43
C ASN A 107 -14.86 -1.82 6.46
N PHE A 108 -13.51 -1.85 6.49
CA PHE A 108 -12.65 -0.66 6.59
C PHE A 108 -11.32 -0.87 5.85
N TYR A 109 -10.66 0.23 5.56
CA TYR A 109 -9.26 0.32 5.15
C TYR A 109 -8.58 1.36 6.06
N LEU A 110 -7.61 0.92 6.86
CA LEU A 110 -6.81 1.82 7.67
C LEU A 110 -5.37 1.79 7.22
N SER A 111 -4.68 2.92 7.27
CA SER A 111 -3.24 2.98 6.99
C SER A 111 -2.45 3.68 8.08
N GLY A 112 -1.16 3.39 8.12
CA GLY A 112 -0.19 4.20 8.82
C GLY A 112 0.27 5.39 7.97
N ILE A 113 1.19 6.19 8.54
CA ILE A 113 1.82 7.32 7.87
C ILE A 113 3.30 7.02 7.66
N MET A 114 3.78 7.24 6.44
CA MET A 114 5.19 7.17 6.09
C MET A 114 5.89 8.48 6.46
N ILE A 115 7.01 8.37 7.18
CA ILE A 115 7.96 9.44 7.47
C ILE A 115 9.22 9.16 6.65
N GLY A 116 9.88 10.17 6.13
CA GLY A 116 11.20 10.04 5.49
C GLY A 116 11.21 10.17 3.97
N SER A 117 10.05 10.16 3.31
CA SER A 117 9.98 10.39 1.85
C SER A 117 10.33 11.84 1.44
N GLU A 118 10.27 12.79 2.35
CA GLU A 118 10.65 14.17 2.07
C GLU A 118 12.13 14.40 2.40
N GLU A 119 12.87 15.01 1.49
CA GLU A 119 14.31 15.25 1.57
C GLU A 119 14.73 15.96 2.87
N LYS A 120 13.90 16.88 3.39
CA LYS A 120 14.14 17.59 4.64
C LYS A 120 14.08 16.67 5.88
N VAL A 121 13.32 15.60 5.83
CA VAL A 121 13.12 14.65 6.94
C VAL A 121 14.17 13.54 6.85
N SER A 122 14.46 13.03 5.66
CA SER A 122 15.43 11.95 5.46
C SER A 122 16.86 12.37 5.78
N LYS A 123 17.26 13.62 5.51
CA LYS A 123 18.59 14.14 5.86
C LYS A 123 18.90 14.12 7.35
N LYS A 124 17.88 14.13 8.20
CA LYS A 124 18.08 14.13 9.67
C LYS A 124 18.28 12.74 10.25
N PHE A 125 17.67 11.71 9.66
CA PHE A 125 17.61 10.37 10.25
C PHE A 125 18.45 9.34 9.52
N GLY A 126 18.98 9.66 8.35
CA GLY A 126 19.72 8.77 7.46
C GLY A 126 18.92 8.38 6.22
N ASN A 127 19.62 8.32 5.08
CA ASN A 127 19.00 8.09 3.76
C ASN A 127 18.97 6.61 3.35
N ASP A 128 19.65 5.75 4.11
CA ASP A 128 19.76 4.33 3.82
C ASP A 128 19.98 3.51 5.10
N TYR A 129 19.98 2.20 4.96
CA TYR A 129 20.12 1.27 6.08
C TYR A 129 21.47 1.40 6.83
N LYS A 130 22.52 1.96 6.22
CA LYS A 130 23.84 2.15 6.84
C LYS A 130 23.91 3.43 7.65
N SER A 131 23.28 4.49 7.15
CA SER A 131 23.29 5.82 7.75
C SER A 131 22.14 6.07 8.72
N PHE A 132 21.16 5.16 8.80
CA PHE A 132 19.98 5.31 9.66
C PHE A 132 20.37 5.30 11.15
N ASN A 133 20.12 6.43 11.81
CA ASN A 133 20.32 6.56 13.25
C ASN A 133 19.01 6.29 13.99
N GLU A 134 18.80 5.01 14.36
CA GLU A 134 17.60 4.54 15.04
C GLU A 134 17.31 5.31 16.35
N ASN A 135 18.31 5.49 17.19
CA ASN A 135 18.14 6.16 18.48
C ASN A 135 17.74 7.63 18.31
N PHE A 136 18.41 8.34 17.40
CA PHE A 136 18.05 9.72 17.10
C PHE A 136 16.64 9.81 16.49
N PHE A 137 16.28 8.89 15.59
CA PHE A 137 14.94 8.82 15.03
C PHE A 137 13.88 8.61 16.11
N LEU A 138 14.03 7.60 16.97
CA LEU A 138 13.08 7.27 18.03
C LEU A 138 12.88 8.41 19.04
N ASN A 139 13.92 9.19 19.32
CA ASN A 139 13.82 10.35 20.21
C ASN A 139 13.15 11.58 19.56
N ASN A 140 12.95 11.57 18.23
CA ASN A 140 12.49 12.76 17.51
C ASN A 140 11.24 12.56 16.64
N TYR A 141 10.91 11.34 16.22
CA TYR A 141 9.82 11.10 15.25
C TYR A 141 8.43 11.59 15.73
N LEU A 142 8.18 11.60 17.05
CA LEU A 142 6.95 12.12 17.64
C LEU A 142 6.86 13.65 17.62
N LYS A 143 7.99 14.36 17.46
CA LYS A 143 8.00 15.82 17.31
C LYS A 143 7.42 16.26 15.96
N ILE A 144 7.33 15.36 14.99
CA ILE A 144 6.65 15.61 13.72
C ILE A 144 5.15 15.60 13.98
N LYS A 145 4.52 16.79 13.92
CA LYS A 145 3.09 16.95 14.17
C LYS A 145 2.29 16.45 12.98
N LEU A 146 1.51 15.41 13.19
CA LEU A 146 0.65 14.79 12.19
C LEU A 146 -0.77 14.68 12.76
N LYS A 147 -1.77 14.67 11.86
CA LYS A 147 -3.19 14.45 12.20
C LYS A 147 -3.71 13.25 11.41
N ASP A 148 -4.70 12.56 11.97
CA ASP A 148 -5.47 11.57 11.22
C ASP A 148 -6.07 12.25 9.99
N TYR A 149 -6.14 11.53 8.87
CA TYR A 149 -6.64 12.08 7.63
C TYR A 149 -7.46 11.05 6.86
N GLN A 150 -8.36 11.58 6.03
CA GLN A 150 -9.28 10.82 5.22
C GLN A 150 -8.64 10.38 3.89
N GLY A 151 -9.05 9.22 3.40
CA GLY A 151 -8.77 8.80 2.03
C GLY A 151 -7.34 8.37 1.78
N SER A 152 -6.74 7.68 2.74
CA SER A 152 -5.45 7.03 2.53
C SER A 152 -5.51 5.96 1.45
N THR A 153 -4.46 5.88 0.64
CA THR A 153 -4.32 4.93 -0.46
C THR A 153 -2.93 4.29 -0.53
N TRP A 154 -2.23 4.11 0.61
CA TRP A 154 -0.85 3.58 0.60
C TRP A 154 -0.52 2.70 1.81
N ALA A 155 0.64 2.03 1.74
CA ALA A 155 1.21 1.23 2.80
C ALA A 155 1.81 2.08 3.95
N PRO A 156 1.95 1.53 5.19
CA PRO A 156 1.38 0.26 5.57
C PRO A 156 -0.14 0.39 5.71
N HIS A 157 -0.88 -0.62 5.28
CA HIS A 157 -2.32 -0.62 5.48
C HIS A 157 -2.83 -1.95 6.03
N ILE A 158 -3.99 -1.91 6.69
CA ILE A 158 -4.64 -3.06 7.27
C ILE A 158 -6.08 -3.19 6.78
N VAL A 159 -6.45 -4.41 6.40
CA VAL A 159 -7.81 -4.80 6.01
C VAL A 159 -8.17 -6.16 6.61
N HIS A 160 -9.46 -6.46 6.68
CA HIS A 160 -9.91 -7.81 7.03
C HIS A 160 -9.58 -8.80 5.90
N LYS A 161 -9.12 -10.01 6.26
CA LYS A 161 -8.70 -11.03 5.28
C LYS A 161 -9.82 -11.42 4.32
N ASP A 162 -11.04 -11.61 4.83
CA ASP A 162 -12.17 -12.00 3.98
C ASP A 162 -12.53 -10.89 2.99
N LEU A 163 -12.40 -9.63 3.40
CA LEU A 163 -12.59 -8.49 2.51
C LEU A 163 -11.51 -8.45 1.42
N TRP A 164 -10.24 -8.70 1.78
CA TRP A 164 -9.14 -8.85 0.82
C TRP A 164 -9.42 -9.93 -0.21
N LEU A 165 -9.84 -11.12 0.26
CA LEU A 165 -10.15 -12.26 -0.62
C LEU A 165 -11.36 -11.96 -1.51
N LYS A 166 -12.40 -11.33 -0.96
CA LYS A 166 -13.61 -10.95 -1.70
C LYS A 166 -13.33 -10.03 -2.88
N VAL A 167 -12.37 -9.09 -2.74
CA VAL A 167 -11.98 -8.18 -3.82
C VAL A 167 -10.85 -8.75 -4.71
N GLY A 168 -10.38 -9.97 -4.44
CA GLY A 168 -9.29 -10.61 -5.20
C GLY A 168 -7.92 -10.02 -4.95
N GLY A 169 -7.70 -9.34 -3.81
CA GLY A 169 -6.41 -8.74 -3.44
C GLY A 169 -5.96 -7.62 -4.37
N PHE A 170 -4.66 -7.48 -4.60
CA PHE A 170 -4.12 -6.56 -5.60
C PHE A 170 -4.34 -7.06 -7.02
N SER A 171 -4.66 -6.18 -7.93
CA SER A 171 -4.82 -6.48 -9.37
C SER A 171 -3.44 -6.61 -10.04
N GLU A 172 -3.15 -7.80 -10.57
CA GLU A 172 -1.81 -8.15 -11.09
C GLU A 172 -1.45 -7.40 -12.37
N GLU A 173 -2.44 -6.88 -13.11
CA GLU A 173 -2.24 -6.02 -14.28
C GLU A 173 -1.50 -4.72 -13.97
N PHE A 174 -1.46 -4.28 -12.71
CA PHE A 174 -0.69 -3.13 -12.26
C PHE A 174 0.79 -3.44 -12.02
N PHE A 175 1.37 -4.36 -12.78
CA PHE A 175 2.81 -4.63 -12.74
C PHE A 175 3.63 -3.36 -13.05
N PRO A 176 4.73 -3.05 -12.34
CA PRO A 176 5.32 -3.80 -11.21
C PRO A 176 4.72 -3.47 -9.84
N GLY A 177 3.69 -2.57 -9.74
CA GLY A 177 3.01 -2.21 -8.49
C GLY A 177 2.44 -0.80 -8.46
N ALA A 178 2.83 0.08 -9.40
CA ALA A 178 2.29 1.44 -9.45
C ALA A 178 0.77 1.41 -9.70
N GLY A 179 -0.01 2.21 -8.94
CA GLY A 179 -1.46 2.29 -9.09
C GLY A 179 -2.26 1.17 -8.41
N SER A 180 -1.62 0.16 -7.84
CA SER A 180 -2.29 -0.96 -7.18
C SER A 180 -3.05 -0.55 -5.91
N ASP A 181 -2.50 0.37 -5.11
CA ASP A 181 -3.17 0.83 -3.89
C ASP A 181 -4.49 1.56 -4.18
N PRO A 182 -4.56 2.59 -5.05
CA PRO A 182 -5.84 3.20 -5.41
C PRO A 182 -6.79 2.23 -6.11
N ASP A 183 -6.30 1.26 -6.88
CA ASP A 183 -7.14 0.21 -7.48
C ASP A 183 -7.77 -0.68 -6.40
N LEU A 184 -6.99 -1.13 -5.43
CA LEU A 184 -7.50 -1.87 -4.27
C LEU A 184 -8.57 -1.05 -3.54
N ASN A 185 -8.32 0.24 -3.29
CA ASN A 185 -9.28 1.10 -2.61
C ASN A 185 -10.57 1.27 -3.43
N MET A 186 -10.47 1.34 -4.76
CA MET A 186 -11.66 1.38 -5.60
C MET A 186 -12.45 0.07 -5.55
N LYS A 187 -11.79 -1.09 -5.58
CA LYS A 187 -12.44 -2.39 -5.36
C LYS A 187 -13.12 -2.49 -3.99
N LEU A 188 -12.46 -1.98 -2.94
CA LEU A 188 -13.05 -1.91 -1.61
C LEU A 188 -14.27 -0.98 -1.57
N TRP A 189 -14.20 0.16 -2.26
CA TRP A 189 -15.34 1.08 -2.39
C TRP A 189 -16.56 0.40 -3.02
N THR A 190 -16.37 -0.40 -4.09
CA THR A 190 -17.47 -1.16 -4.72
C THR A 190 -18.08 -2.19 -3.76
N GLN A 191 -17.32 -2.68 -2.78
CA GLN A 191 -17.81 -3.55 -1.70
C GLN A 191 -18.37 -2.76 -0.51
N LYS A 192 -18.76 -1.49 -0.73
CA LYS A 192 -19.38 -0.62 0.29
C LYS A 192 -18.47 -0.30 1.48
N VAL A 193 -17.16 -0.39 1.34
CA VAL A 193 -16.23 0.19 2.31
C VAL A 193 -16.37 1.71 2.24
N ARG A 194 -16.53 2.36 3.40
CA ARG A 194 -16.69 3.82 3.53
C ARG A 194 -15.78 4.41 4.60
N ILE A 195 -14.91 3.60 5.20
CA ILE A 195 -13.88 4.04 6.14
C ILE A 195 -12.53 3.82 5.48
N PHE A 196 -11.88 4.91 5.10
CA PHE A 196 -10.53 4.95 4.51
C PHE A 196 -9.71 5.97 5.29
N LYS A 197 -9.07 5.54 6.37
CA LYS A 197 -8.45 6.45 7.34
C LYS A 197 -6.95 6.22 7.47
N GLY A 198 -6.18 7.30 7.43
CA GLY A 198 -4.76 7.33 7.77
C GLY A 198 -4.57 7.74 9.23
N LEU A 199 -3.89 6.90 10.01
CA LEU A 199 -3.72 7.07 11.45
C LEU A 199 -2.38 7.77 11.75
N ALA A 200 -2.43 8.99 12.25
CA ALA A 200 -1.27 9.86 12.49
C ALA A 200 -0.21 9.23 13.41
N ASN A 201 -0.64 8.44 14.36
CA ASN A 201 0.25 7.82 15.33
C ASN A 201 0.77 6.44 14.90
N CYS A 202 0.16 5.81 13.89
CA CYS A 202 0.68 4.59 13.28
C CYS A 202 1.73 4.97 12.24
N ARG A 203 3.01 4.99 12.62
CA ARG A 203 4.09 5.56 11.82
C ARG A 203 5.09 4.50 11.38
N VAL A 204 5.63 4.68 10.18
CA VAL A 204 6.79 3.97 9.68
C VAL A 204 7.80 4.95 9.09
N TYR A 205 9.09 4.68 9.26
CA TYR A 205 10.12 5.36 8.48
C TYR A 205 10.30 4.61 7.15
N HIS A 206 10.28 5.32 6.04
CA HIS A 206 10.40 4.77 4.70
C HIS A 206 11.75 5.16 4.10
N PHE A 207 12.60 4.19 3.85
CA PHE A 207 13.95 4.44 3.32
C PHE A 207 13.95 4.82 1.83
N GLU A 208 12.82 4.63 1.12
CA GLU A 208 12.71 4.89 -0.33
C GLU A 208 13.85 4.27 -1.12
N SER A 209 13.94 2.94 -1.13
CA SER A 209 15.00 2.25 -1.85
C SER A 209 15.06 2.72 -3.32
N ARG A 210 16.23 3.14 -3.76
CA ARG A 210 16.49 3.87 -5.02
C ARG A 210 16.11 3.09 -6.28
N THR A 211 15.81 1.82 -6.18
CA THR A 211 15.55 0.93 -7.31
C THR A 211 14.33 1.37 -8.14
N LEU A 212 13.31 1.93 -7.51
CA LEU A 212 12.08 2.40 -8.17
C LEU A 212 12.16 3.85 -8.70
N ARG A 213 13.09 4.68 -8.20
CA ARG A 213 13.16 6.09 -8.61
C ARG A 213 13.46 6.28 -10.10
N ARG A 214 14.28 5.42 -10.70
CA ARG A 214 14.68 5.53 -12.13
C ARG A 214 13.56 5.20 -13.10
N THR A 215 12.60 4.35 -12.70
CA THR A 215 11.51 3.85 -13.56
C THR A 215 10.14 4.44 -13.20
N ARG A 216 10.03 5.15 -12.08
CA ARG A 216 8.77 5.60 -11.47
C ARG A 216 7.90 6.46 -12.41
N LYS A 217 8.50 7.32 -13.24
CA LYS A 217 7.74 8.27 -14.09
C LYS A 217 6.98 7.55 -15.21
N SER A 218 7.59 6.61 -15.90
CA SER A 218 6.95 5.87 -17.00
C SER A 218 5.87 4.90 -16.47
N PHE A 219 6.16 4.16 -15.41
CA PHE A 219 5.18 3.26 -14.79
C PHE A 219 4.01 3.99 -14.15
N GLY A 220 4.23 5.13 -13.51
CA GLY A 220 3.15 5.95 -12.93
C GLY A 220 2.19 6.48 -13.99
N THR A 221 2.68 6.87 -15.16
CA THR A 221 1.85 7.32 -16.27
C THR A 221 1.03 6.17 -16.85
N TYR A 222 1.64 4.99 -17.03
CA TYR A 222 0.94 3.79 -17.49
C TYR A 222 -0.15 3.36 -16.51
N ALA A 223 0.18 3.27 -15.22
CA ALA A 223 -0.76 2.89 -14.18
C ALA A 223 -1.96 3.84 -14.07
N SER A 224 -1.74 5.15 -14.25
CA SER A 224 -2.81 6.14 -14.27
C SER A 224 -3.75 5.96 -15.45
N LYS A 225 -3.21 5.64 -16.63
CA LYS A 225 -4.01 5.31 -17.83
C LYS A 225 -4.78 4.00 -17.64
N LEU A 226 -4.14 2.97 -17.08
CA LEU A 226 -4.77 1.68 -16.79
C LEU A 226 -5.91 1.82 -15.78
N PHE A 227 -5.71 2.58 -14.70
CA PHE A 227 -6.76 2.87 -13.73
C PHE A 227 -7.95 3.59 -14.38
N LEU A 228 -7.66 4.64 -15.17
CA LEU A 228 -8.70 5.38 -15.90
C LEU A 228 -9.46 4.48 -16.88
N PHE A 229 -8.76 3.62 -17.58
CA PHE A 229 -9.39 2.67 -18.51
C PHE A 229 -10.31 1.69 -17.77
N LYS A 230 -9.83 1.11 -16.67
CA LYS A 230 -10.56 0.14 -15.85
C LYS A 230 -11.81 0.75 -15.20
N TRP A 231 -11.66 1.88 -14.54
CA TRP A 231 -12.70 2.48 -13.69
C TRP A 231 -13.47 3.63 -14.36
N LYS A 232 -13.06 4.07 -15.54
CA LYS A 232 -13.64 5.20 -16.31
C LYS A 232 -13.60 6.53 -15.55
N ILE A 233 -12.79 6.62 -14.52
CA ILE A 233 -12.44 7.82 -13.74
C ILE A 233 -10.95 7.81 -13.43
N SER A 234 -10.33 8.98 -13.26
CA SER A 234 -8.91 9.07 -12.90
C SER A 234 -8.68 8.79 -11.40
N ILE A 235 -7.44 8.41 -11.03
CA ILE A 235 -7.03 8.26 -9.62
C ILE A 235 -7.31 9.56 -8.85
N ASN A 236 -7.01 10.72 -9.44
CA ASN A 236 -7.25 12.01 -8.80
C ASN A 236 -8.74 12.29 -8.60
N PHE A 237 -9.58 11.93 -9.56
CA PHE A 237 -11.03 12.03 -9.43
C PHE A 237 -11.54 11.18 -8.27
N PHE A 238 -11.11 9.91 -8.21
CA PHE A 238 -11.46 9.00 -7.12
C PHE A 238 -11.01 9.53 -5.76
N LYS A 239 -9.76 9.95 -5.65
CA LYS A 239 -9.23 10.54 -4.41
C LYS A 239 -9.98 11.80 -3.97
N LYS A 240 -10.34 12.68 -4.92
CA LYS A 240 -11.01 13.94 -4.64
C LYS A 240 -12.46 13.75 -4.20
N TYR A 241 -13.25 13.01 -4.97
CA TYR A 241 -14.70 12.97 -4.82
C TYR A 241 -15.19 11.80 -3.97
N TYR A 242 -14.56 10.63 -4.08
CA TYR A 242 -14.94 9.44 -3.34
C TYR A 242 -14.24 9.39 -1.98
N LEU A 243 -12.92 9.44 -1.99
CA LEU A 243 -12.14 9.28 -0.77
C LEU A 243 -11.99 10.58 0.04
N ARG A 244 -12.19 11.77 -0.57
CA ARG A 244 -11.94 13.08 0.05
C ARG A 244 -10.55 13.17 0.67
N SER A 245 -9.56 12.64 -0.06
CA SER A 245 -8.19 12.44 0.42
C SER A 245 -7.56 13.74 0.91
N GLY A 246 -6.92 13.67 2.09
CA GLY A 246 -6.25 14.80 2.72
C GLY A 246 -7.15 15.64 3.64
N SER A 247 -8.46 15.38 3.70
CA SER A 247 -9.33 15.99 4.71
C SER A 247 -8.97 15.47 6.10
N PHE A 248 -9.01 16.35 7.11
CA PHE A 248 -8.86 15.97 8.52
C PHE A 248 -10.16 15.52 9.17
N ASN A 249 -11.28 15.66 8.48
CA ASN A 249 -12.53 15.02 8.88
C ASN A 249 -12.48 13.55 8.41
N THR A 250 -12.45 12.63 9.36
CA THR A 250 -12.33 11.18 9.12
C THR A 250 -13.63 10.43 9.38
N ASP A 251 -14.77 11.08 9.19
CA ASP A 251 -16.09 10.46 9.30
C ASP A 251 -16.30 9.40 8.20
N VAL A 252 -17.35 8.60 8.40
CA VAL A 252 -17.75 7.62 7.39
C VAL A 252 -18.10 8.34 6.08
N LEU A 253 -17.50 7.90 4.98
CA LEU A 253 -17.71 8.49 3.67
C LEU A 253 -19.10 8.16 3.10
N ASN A 254 -19.75 9.17 2.55
CA ASN A 254 -20.95 9.01 1.75
C ASN A 254 -20.62 9.01 0.26
N GLU A 255 -21.57 8.64 -0.57
CA GLU A 255 -21.47 8.76 -2.03
C GLU A 255 -21.07 10.19 -2.43
N PRO A 256 -20.36 10.36 -3.56
CA PRO A 256 -19.94 11.68 -4.02
C PRO A 256 -21.14 12.63 -4.24
N ASN A 257 -20.99 13.88 -3.83
CA ASN A 257 -21.97 14.91 -4.14
C ASN A 257 -21.83 15.34 -5.62
N LEU A 258 -22.95 15.36 -6.35
CA LEU A 258 -23.02 15.68 -7.78
C LEU A 258 -22.98 17.22 -8.01
N SER A 259 -21.90 17.87 -7.56
CA SER A 259 -21.69 19.29 -7.82
C SER A 259 -21.35 19.55 -9.29
N LEU A 260 -21.47 20.80 -9.76
CA LEU A 260 -21.06 21.22 -11.10
C LEU A 260 -19.59 20.83 -11.38
N MET A 261 -18.70 21.05 -10.41
CA MET A 261 -17.28 20.67 -10.54
C MET A 261 -17.08 19.15 -10.67
N TYR A 262 -17.87 18.34 -9.96
CA TYR A 262 -17.88 16.89 -10.11
C TYR A 262 -18.22 16.50 -11.55
N ILE A 263 -19.28 17.10 -12.12
CA ILE A 263 -19.74 16.81 -13.49
C ILE A 263 -18.67 17.19 -14.50
N VAL A 264 -18.08 18.39 -14.39
CA VAL A 264 -17.00 18.86 -15.27
C VAL A 264 -15.79 17.91 -15.22
N ASP A 265 -15.33 17.55 -14.02
CA ASP A 265 -14.19 16.64 -13.87
C ASP A 265 -14.52 15.22 -14.36
N LEU A 266 -15.77 14.77 -14.22
CA LEU A 266 -16.22 13.48 -14.77
C LEU A 266 -16.20 13.49 -16.31
N ILE A 267 -16.67 14.57 -16.94
CA ILE A 267 -16.61 14.74 -18.40
C ILE A 267 -15.16 14.67 -18.89
N LYS A 268 -14.23 15.36 -18.22
CA LYS A 268 -12.79 15.26 -18.53
C LYS A 268 -12.29 13.81 -18.44
N CYS A 269 -12.68 13.06 -17.42
CA CYS A 269 -12.32 11.65 -17.32
C CYS A 269 -12.87 10.83 -18.50
N LYS A 270 -14.12 11.07 -18.92
CA LYS A 270 -14.73 10.37 -20.06
C LYS A 270 -14.03 10.67 -21.38
N ILE A 271 -13.66 11.93 -21.61
CA ILE A 271 -12.88 12.34 -22.79
C ILE A 271 -11.52 11.62 -22.78
N HIS A 272 -10.78 11.66 -21.66
CA HIS A 272 -9.48 10.97 -21.56
C HIS A 272 -9.63 9.43 -21.70
N TYR A 273 -10.70 8.85 -21.19
CA TYR A 273 -10.99 7.43 -21.39
C TYR A 273 -11.15 7.09 -22.88
N LEU A 274 -11.92 7.90 -23.65
CA LEU A 274 -12.08 7.72 -25.08
C LEU A 274 -10.75 7.79 -25.83
N PHE A 275 -9.88 8.76 -25.48
CA PHE A 275 -8.54 8.84 -26.05
C PHE A 275 -7.71 7.59 -25.79
N ILE A 276 -7.73 7.04 -24.55
CA ILE A 276 -7.01 5.80 -24.23
C ILE A 276 -7.59 4.64 -25.04
N PHE A 277 -8.90 4.51 -25.09
CA PHE A 277 -9.59 3.45 -25.81
C PHE A 277 -9.27 3.46 -27.31
N LEU A 278 -9.21 4.65 -27.93
CA LEU A 278 -8.95 4.80 -29.37
C LEU A 278 -7.47 4.65 -29.73
N PHE A 279 -6.57 5.18 -28.91
CA PHE A 279 -5.17 5.36 -29.29
C PHE A 279 -4.15 4.51 -28.49
N ASN A 280 -4.52 3.92 -27.35
CA ASN A 280 -3.61 3.09 -26.59
C ASN A 280 -3.77 1.60 -26.92
N ARG A 281 -3.06 1.16 -27.95
CA ARG A 281 -3.11 -0.24 -28.43
C ARG A 281 -2.74 -1.26 -27.37
N GLU A 282 -1.78 -0.95 -26.48
CA GLU A 282 -1.32 -1.87 -25.43
C GLU A 282 -2.41 -2.16 -24.40
N ILE A 283 -3.03 -1.11 -23.84
CA ILE A 283 -4.11 -1.26 -22.85
C ILE A 283 -5.33 -1.94 -23.51
N LYS A 284 -5.67 -1.56 -24.74
CA LYS A 284 -6.76 -2.16 -25.49
C LYS A 284 -6.55 -3.67 -25.70
N LYS A 285 -5.34 -4.08 -26.12
CA LYS A 285 -5.01 -5.51 -26.30
C LYS A 285 -5.11 -6.29 -25.00
N LYS A 286 -4.63 -5.73 -23.87
CA LYS A 286 -4.78 -6.37 -22.55
C LYS A 286 -6.24 -6.54 -22.13
N PHE A 287 -7.08 -5.58 -22.48
CA PHE A 287 -8.52 -5.69 -22.23
C PHE A 287 -9.17 -6.79 -23.08
N GLU A 288 -8.88 -6.81 -24.39
CA GLU A 288 -9.37 -7.83 -25.32
C GLU A 288 -8.94 -9.24 -24.91
N ASN A 289 -7.74 -9.39 -24.34
CA ASN A 289 -7.22 -10.66 -23.81
C ASN A 289 -7.74 -11.02 -22.39
N ASN A 290 -8.69 -10.28 -21.83
CA ASN A 290 -9.18 -10.47 -20.44
C ASN A 290 -8.09 -10.39 -19.35
N GLU A 291 -6.99 -9.67 -19.61
CA GLU A 291 -5.91 -9.46 -18.64
C GLU A 291 -6.24 -8.36 -17.62
N ILE A 292 -7.21 -7.49 -17.91
CA ILE A 292 -7.72 -6.44 -17.01
C ILE A 292 -8.98 -6.96 -16.33
N LYS A 293 -8.92 -7.13 -15.01
CA LYS A 293 -10.03 -7.66 -14.19
C LYS A 293 -10.73 -6.54 -13.42
N TYR A 294 -12.05 -6.58 -13.34
CA TYR A 294 -12.89 -5.64 -12.58
C TYR A 294 -13.16 -6.12 -11.15
#